data_0dc71a8a62da8f7b95eca9f176bba6fb
#
_entry.id   0dc71a8a62da8f7b95eca9f176bba6fb
#
_cell.length_a   1.000
_cell.length_b   1.000
_cell.length_c   1.000
_cell.angle_alpha   90.00
_cell.angle_beta   90.00
_cell.angle_gamma   90.00
#
_symmetry.space_group_name_H-M   'P 1'
#
loop_
_entity.id
_entity.type
_entity.pdbx_description
1 polymer ?
#
loop_
_entity_poly.entity_id
_entity_poly.type
_entity_poly.pdbx_seq_one_letter_code
_entity_poly.pdbx_strand_id
1 'polypeptide(L)'
;VFHGGELLQDSDLKAVDAALERLQPAAVIVELPSNPLLRCVDLPAVAELAHRRGIPVIADDTIGTGININSLPYADLIFSSLTKSFAGRGDVMAGSLLVSPQSRWSQQLLAAVSPAANLADADAIALEEASRDVPERVPQLDANTRFLADRLEQHPAVAGVLHPKDCPNFQALMRPGAGHGCLLSFELKAGETAARHVYDALRVSKGPSLGTHFTLACPHAQRPQYDELNSAADHEGPAHLLRVS
;
A
#
# COMPACT_ATOMS: atom_id res chain seq x y z
N VAL A 1 2.57 10.42 17.00
CA VAL A 1 1.65 10.15 18.14
C VAL A 1 0.25 10.23 17.58
N PHE A 2 -0.36 9.08 17.29
CA PHE A 2 -1.76 9.03 16.88
C PHE A 2 -2.63 9.13 18.15
N HIS A 3 -3.36 10.22 18.32
CA HIS A 3 -4.42 10.31 19.30
C HIS A 3 -5.75 10.18 18.55
N GLY A 4 -6.42 9.03 18.66
CA GLY A 4 -7.80 8.85 18.30
C GLY A 4 -8.09 8.86 16.79
N GLY A 5 -7.28 8.16 15.99
CA GLY A 5 -7.64 7.89 14.59
C GLY A 5 -8.71 6.81 14.52
N GLU A 6 -9.72 7.02 13.70
CA GLU A 6 -10.67 5.99 13.29
C GLU A 6 -10.22 5.41 11.95
N LEU A 7 -10.15 4.08 11.86
CA LEU A 7 -9.90 3.38 10.63
C LEU A 7 -11.23 3.18 9.91
N LEU A 8 -11.42 3.84 8.78
CA LEU A 8 -12.58 3.64 7.92
C LEU A 8 -12.22 2.64 6.85
N GLN A 9 -13.01 1.58 6.77
CA GLN A 9 -12.92 0.64 5.66
C GLN A 9 -13.79 1.10 4.51
N ASP A 10 -13.22 0.94 3.32
CA ASP A 10 -13.86 1.23 2.04
C ASP A 10 -14.37 2.67 1.85
N SER A 11 -14.47 3.02 0.61
CA SER A 11 -14.93 4.29 0.07
C SER A 11 -16.43 4.58 0.31
N ASP A 12 -16.98 4.24 1.48
CA ASP A 12 -18.25 4.84 1.89
C ASP A 12 -18.01 6.31 2.20
N LEU A 13 -18.15 7.13 1.15
CA LEU A 13 -17.95 8.58 1.24
C LEU A 13 -18.87 9.25 2.28
N LYS A 14 -20.02 8.64 2.61
CA LYS A 14 -20.88 9.15 3.68
C LYS A 14 -20.29 8.89 5.05
N ALA A 15 -19.72 7.71 5.26
CA ALA A 15 -19.01 7.41 6.50
C ALA A 15 -17.76 8.29 6.66
N VAL A 16 -16.99 8.50 5.58
CA VAL A 16 -15.86 9.43 5.57
C VAL A 16 -16.32 10.84 5.92
N ASP A 17 -17.37 11.35 5.28
CA ASP A 17 -17.89 12.69 5.51
C ASP A 17 -18.34 12.90 6.97
N ALA A 18 -19.08 11.94 7.52
CA ALA A 18 -19.52 11.94 8.92
C ALA A 18 -18.34 11.87 9.91
N ALA A 19 -17.33 11.06 9.60
CA ALA A 19 -16.13 10.96 10.44
C ALA A 19 -15.31 12.26 10.41
N LEU A 20 -15.14 12.89 9.27
CA LEU A 20 -14.45 14.18 9.14
C LEU A 20 -15.15 15.29 9.93
N GLU A 21 -16.49 15.31 9.90
CA GLU A 21 -17.29 16.26 10.69
C GLU A 21 -17.16 16.04 12.19
N ARG A 22 -17.24 14.78 12.63
CA ARG A 22 -17.19 14.40 14.05
C ARG A 22 -15.80 14.53 14.65
N LEU A 23 -14.77 14.07 13.95
CA LEU A 23 -13.40 13.98 14.46
C LEU A 23 -12.59 15.24 14.25
N GLN A 24 -12.89 16.02 13.23
CA GLN A 24 -12.10 17.20 12.83
C GLN A 24 -10.58 16.92 12.84
N PRO A 25 -10.10 15.89 12.11
CA PRO A 25 -8.73 15.44 12.22
C PRO A 25 -7.76 16.48 11.65
N ALA A 26 -6.50 16.43 12.10
CA ALA A 26 -5.45 17.28 11.56
C ALA A 26 -5.05 16.92 10.11
N ALA A 27 -5.25 15.68 9.71
CA ALA A 27 -5.04 15.19 8.35
C ALA A 27 -5.83 13.90 8.12
N VAL A 28 -6.07 13.58 6.85
CA VAL A 28 -6.52 12.25 6.39
C VAL A 28 -5.32 11.53 5.81
N ILE A 29 -5.09 10.28 6.24
CA ILE A 29 -4.03 9.42 5.69
C ILE A 29 -4.70 8.28 4.93
N VAL A 30 -4.23 8.01 3.71
CA VAL A 30 -4.73 6.93 2.84
C VAL A 30 -3.58 6.08 2.32
N GLU A 31 -3.77 4.76 2.23
CA GLU A 31 -2.84 3.85 1.53
C GLU A 31 -3.35 3.58 0.11
N LEU A 32 -2.44 3.57 -0.87
CA LEU A 32 -2.76 3.43 -2.29
C LEU A 32 -1.90 2.34 -2.98
N PRO A 33 -2.38 1.09 -3.03
CA PRO A 33 -3.53 0.51 -2.34
C PRO A 33 -3.23 0.13 -0.88
N SER A 34 -4.26 -0.20 -0.13
CA SER A 34 -4.14 -0.72 1.24
C SER A 34 -3.46 -2.09 1.28
N ASN A 35 -2.86 -2.43 2.42
CA ASN A 35 -2.19 -3.71 2.65
C ASN A 35 -2.85 -4.42 3.85
N PRO A 36 -3.38 -5.63 3.71
CA PRO A 36 -3.20 -6.59 2.60
C PRO A 36 -4.36 -6.65 1.61
N LEU A 37 -5.41 -5.84 1.77
CA LEU A 37 -6.64 -5.98 1.00
C LEU A 37 -6.54 -5.43 -0.43
N LEU A 38 -5.53 -4.62 -0.71
CA LEU A 38 -5.20 -4.07 -2.03
C LEU A 38 -6.34 -3.28 -2.69
N ARG A 39 -7.11 -2.58 -1.84
CA ARG A 39 -8.19 -1.68 -2.23
C ARG A 39 -7.75 -0.23 -2.11
N CYS A 40 -8.32 0.64 -2.93
CA CYS A 40 -8.13 2.08 -2.85
C CYS A 40 -9.45 2.77 -2.55
N VAL A 41 -9.37 3.82 -1.75
CA VAL A 41 -10.45 4.79 -1.62
C VAL A 41 -10.64 5.54 -2.94
N ASP A 42 -11.81 6.15 -3.12
CA ASP A 42 -11.99 7.19 -4.15
C ASP A 42 -11.22 8.44 -3.71
N LEU A 43 -9.93 8.49 -4.06
CA LEU A 43 -9.02 9.55 -3.61
C LEU A 43 -9.49 10.95 -4.02
N PRO A 44 -9.94 11.19 -5.26
CA PRO A 44 -10.53 12.48 -5.66
C PRO A 44 -11.67 12.91 -4.74
N ALA A 45 -12.63 12.03 -4.48
CA ALA A 45 -13.80 12.35 -3.66
C ALA A 45 -13.42 12.55 -2.18
N VAL A 46 -12.54 11.73 -1.63
CA VAL A 46 -12.02 11.90 -0.25
C VAL A 46 -11.27 13.22 -0.12
N ALA A 47 -10.44 13.55 -1.10
CA ALA A 47 -9.72 14.83 -1.10
C ALA A 47 -10.68 16.03 -1.14
N GLU A 48 -11.72 15.98 -1.96
CA GLU A 48 -12.72 17.02 -2.00
C GLU A 48 -13.43 17.22 -0.65
N LEU A 49 -13.83 16.11 0.00
CA LEU A 49 -14.47 16.15 1.32
C LEU A 49 -13.56 16.75 2.40
N ALA A 50 -12.29 16.33 2.41
CA ALA A 50 -11.29 16.82 3.37
C ALA A 50 -10.95 18.30 3.11
N HIS A 51 -10.67 18.67 1.87
CA HIS A 51 -10.26 20.02 1.50
C HIS A 51 -11.36 21.07 1.77
N ARG A 52 -12.65 20.72 1.59
CA ARG A 52 -13.77 21.60 1.97
C ARG A 52 -13.77 21.96 3.45
N ARG A 53 -13.24 21.07 4.30
CA ARG A 53 -13.12 21.23 5.76
C ARG A 53 -11.78 21.81 6.21
N GLY A 54 -10.90 22.10 5.29
CA GLY A 54 -9.56 22.60 5.65
C GLY A 54 -8.61 21.52 6.14
N ILE A 55 -8.83 20.26 5.78
CA ILE A 55 -8.06 19.11 6.23
C ILE A 55 -7.17 18.63 5.06
N PRO A 56 -5.84 18.54 5.25
CA PRO A 56 -4.93 18.01 4.23
C PRO A 56 -5.05 16.50 4.09
N VAL A 57 -4.76 15.99 2.88
CA VAL A 57 -4.72 14.58 2.54
C VAL A 57 -3.26 14.14 2.35
N ILE A 58 -2.89 13.07 3.03
CA ILE A 58 -1.58 12.44 2.99
C ILE A 58 -1.74 11.05 2.37
N ALA A 59 -1.00 10.74 1.31
CA ALA A 59 -1.06 9.46 0.63
C ALA A 59 0.21 8.63 0.85
N ASP A 60 0.03 7.37 1.20
CA ASP A 60 1.07 6.34 1.10
C ASP A 60 0.94 5.64 -0.25
N ASP A 61 1.89 5.88 -1.15
CA ASP A 61 1.93 5.24 -2.46
C ASP A 61 3.01 4.15 -2.57
N THR A 62 3.48 3.64 -1.44
CA THR A 62 4.55 2.64 -1.38
C THR A 62 4.30 1.43 -2.29
N ILE A 63 3.08 0.92 -2.35
CA ILE A 63 2.71 -0.24 -3.17
C ILE A 63 2.36 0.20 -4.59
N GLY A 64 1.54 1.25 -4.73
CA GLY A 64 1.14 1.79 -6.01
C GLY A 64 2.31 2.35 -6.80
N THR A 65 3.23 2.98 -6.14
CA THR A 65 4.39 3.70 -6.66
C THR A 65 4.04 4.88 -7.58
N GLY A 66 4.85 5.92 -7.57
CA GLY A 66 4.69 7.04 -8.51
C GLY A 66 4.92 6.66 -9.99
N ILE A 67 5.37 5.42 -10.27
CA ILE A 67 5.47 4.88 -11.64
C ILE A 67 4.09 4.43 -12.13
N ASN A 68 3.32 3.76 -11.28
CA ASN A 68 2.04 3.17 -11.65
C ASN A 68 0.86 4.13 -11.47
N ILE A 69 0.85 4.93 -10.41
CA ILE A 69 -0.27 5.81 -10.09
C ILE A 69 0.12 7.29 -10.02
N ASN A 70 -0.85 8.16 -10.20
CA ASN A 70 -0.71 9.61 -10.04
C ASN A 70 -1.65 10.13 -8.96
N SER A 71 -1.20 10.09 -7.72
CA SER A 71 -1.92 10.61 -6.56
C SER A 71 -1.70 12.11 -6.30
N LEU A 72 -0.65 12.70 -6.90
CA LEU A 72 -0.22 14.08 -6.64
C LEU A 72 -1.29 15.16 -6.88
N PRO A 73 -2.22 15.03 -7.84
CA PRO A 73 -3.28 16.03 -8.02
C PRO A 73 -4.27 16.12 -6.85
N TYR A 74 -4.32 15.10 -5.98
CA TYR A 74 -5.33 14.97 -4.93
C TYR A 74 -4.73 14.95 -3.53
N ALA A 75 -3.47 14.53 -3.40
CA ALA A 75 -2.75 14.49 -2.12
C ALA A 75 -1.91 15.75 -1.91
N ASP A 76 -1.88 16.24 -0.68
CA ASP A 76 -1.07 17.39 -0.27
C ASP A 76 0.37 16.99 0.05
N LEU A 77 0.52 15.76 0.57
CA LEU A 77 1.79 15.11 0.84
C LEU A 77 1.69 13.65 0.39
N ILE A 78 2.70 13.18 -0.29
CA ILE A 78 2.87 11.74 -0.58
C ILE A 78 4.09 11.25 0.18
N PHE A 79 3.98 10.11 0.83
CA PHE A 79 5.14 9.41 1.36
C PHE A 79 5.24 8.01 0.76
N SER A 80 6.46 7.55 0.59
CA SER A 80 6.76 6.21 0.07
C SER A 80 7.90 5.58 0.85
N SER A 81 7.78 4.30 1.17
CA SER A 81 8.91 3.52 1.66
C SER A 81 9.83 3.14 0.50
N LEU A 82 10.96 3.81 0.40
CA LEU A 82 11.98 3.49 -0.60
C LEU A 82 12.67 2.14 -0.33
N THR A 83 12.54 1.61 0.88
CA THR A 83 12.96 0.24 1.27
C THR A 83 12.32 -0.85 0.40
N LYS A 84 11.10 -0.60 -0.14
CA LYS A 84 10.26 -1.56 -0.85
C LYS A 84 10.68 -1.68 -2.33
N SER A 85 9.75 -1.56 -3.24
CA SER A 85 10.01 -1.73 -4.69
C SER A 85 11.02 -0.76 -5.27
N PHE A 86 11.29 0.37 -4.63
CA PHE A 86 12.33 1.31 -5.09
C PHE A 86 13.75 0.76 -4.85
N ALA A 87 14.10 0.31 -3.65
CA ALA A 87 15.37 -0.37 -3.39
C ALA A 87 15.39 -1.82 -3.91
N GLY A 88 14.27 -2.55 -3.77
CA GLY A 88 14.10 -3.88 -4.32
C GLY A 88 14.90 -4.99 -3.65
N ARG A 89 15.76 -4.70 -2.69
CA ARG A 89 16.71 -5.66 -2.07
C ARG A 89 16.38 -6.01 -0.63
N GLY A 90 15.66 -5.11 0.08
CA GLY A 90 15.33 -5.27 1.49
C GLY A 90 16.49 -5.05 2.45
N ASP A 91 17.54 -4.38 2.01
CA ASP A 91 18.82 -4.11 2.71
C ASP A 91 19.02 -2.64 3.07
N VAL A 92 18.14 -1.74 2.64
CA VAL A 92 18.17 -0.30 2.91
C VAL A 92 16.89 0.13 3.63
N MET A 93 17.00 0.98 4.63
CA MET A 93 15.86 1.66 5.26
C MET A 93 15.83 3.13 4.82
N ALA A 94 14.88 3.46 3.94
CA ALA A 94 14.70 4.80 3.44
C ALA A 94 13.23 5.11 3.15
N GLY A 95 12.90 6.39 3.16
CA GLY A 95 11.60 6.91 2.76
C GLY A 95 11.72 8.20 1.98
N SER A 96 10.69 8.53 1.23
CA SER A 96 10.57 9.82 0.55
C SER A 96 9.31 10.54 1.00
N LEU A 97 9.39 11.87 0.99
CA LEU A 97 8.27 12.78 1.22
C LEU A 97 8.19 13.74 0.04
N LEU A 98 7.06 13.77 -0.62
CA LEU A 98 6.78 14.65 -1.75
C LEU A 98 5.61 15.56 -1.41
N VAL A 99 5.90 16.85 -1.23
CA VAL A 99 4.87 17.86 -0.99
C VAL A 99 4.32 18.35 -2.32
N SER A 100 3.00 18.35 -2.47
CA SER A 100 2.34 18.87 -3.66
C SER A 100 2.55 20.39 -3.76
N PRO A 101 3.13 20.89 -4.88
CA PRO A 101 3.33 22.33 -5.06
C PRO A 101 2.01 23.09 -5.21
N GLN A 102 0.90 22.43 -5.56
CA GLN A 102 -0.43 23.01 -5.66
C GLN A 102 -1.18 23.02 -4.32
N SER A 103 -0.66 22.33 -3.31
CA SER A 103 -1.28 22.31 -1.99
C SER A 103 -1.26 23.69 -1.33
N ARG A 104 -2.40 24.11 -0.79
CA ARG A 104 -2.48 25.34 0.03
C ARG A 104 -1.68 25.24 1.33
N TRP A 105 -1.29 24.02 1.76
CA TRP A 105 -0.44 23.77 2.92
C TRP A 105 1.03 23.53 2.56
N SER A 106 1.41 23.74 1.29
CA SER A 106 2.76 23.39 0.80
C SER A 106 3.87 23.99 1.65
N GLN A 107 3.77 25.25 2.07
CA GLN A 107 4.79 25.91 2.90
C GLN A 107 4.87 25.30 4.30
N GLN A 108 3.72 25.03 4.95
CA GLN A 108 3.69 24.41 6.28
C GLN A 108 4.23 22.98 6.24
N LEU A 109 3.85 22.21 5.21
CA LEU A 109 4.33 20.83 5.03
C LEU A 109 5.83 20.80 4.75
N LEU A 110 6.34 21.66 3.87
CA LEU A 110 7.77 21.77 3.61
C LEU A 110 8.55 22.16 4.87
N ALA A 111 8.04 23.09 5.66
CA ALA A 111 8.67 23.47 6.92
C ALA A 111 8.67 22.31 7.94
N ALA A 112 7.62 21.48 7.94
CA ALA A 112 7.52 20.36 8.86
C ALA A 112 8.44 19.19 8.47
N VAL A 113 8.66 18.93 7.17
CA VAL A 113 9.50 17.82 6.70
C VAL A 113 10.97 18.19 6.55
N SER A 114 11.30 19.46 6.42
CA SER A 114 12.68 19.95 6.21
C SER A 114 13.69 19.50 7.27
N PRO A 115 13.34 19.34 8.56
CA PRO A 115 14.25 18.85 9.59
C PRO A 115 14.39 17.33 9.60
N ALA A 116 13.79 16.60 8.65
CA ALA A 116 13.87 15.14 8.62
C ALA A 116 15.32 14.66 8.65
N ALA A 117 15.54 13.52 9.30
CA ALA A 117 16.85 12.92 9.43
C ALA A 117 17.46 12.64 8.05
N ASN A 118 18.73 12.96 7.90
CA ASN A 118 19.46 12.60 6.69
C ASN A 118 19.67 11.09 6.63
N LEU A 119 19.63 10.56 5.42
CA LEU A 119 20.01 9.19 5.15
C LEU A 119 21.52 9.01 5.41
N ALA A 120 21.92 7.88 5.98
CA ALA A 120 23.34 7.56 6.13
C ALA A 120 23.99 7.41 4.74
N ASP A 121 25.26 7.81 4.61
CA ASP A 121 25.96 7.81 3.31
C ASP A 121 25.95 6.43 2.64
N ALA A 122 26.15 5.36 3.43
CA ALA A 122 26.11 3.98 2.92
C ALA A 122 24.74 3.61 2.35
N ASP A 123 23.67 3.99 3.06
CA ASP A 123 22.30 3.74 2.60
C ASP A 123 21.96 4.60 1.37
N ALA A 124 22.45 5.84 1.32
CA ALA A 124 22.26 6.72 0.17
C ALA A 124 22.94 6.16 -1.09
N ILE A 125 24.17 5.64 -0.97
CA ILE A 125 24.88 4.98 -2.06
C ILE A 125 24.14 3.73 -2.53
N ALA A 126 23.77 2.85 -1.60
CA ALA A 126 23.05 1.63 -1.92
C ALA A 126 21.68 1.91 -2.58
N LEU A 127 20.98 2.95 -2.11
CA LEU A 127 19.71 3.38 -2.68
C LEU A 127 19.87 3.97 -4.08
N GLU A 128 20.90 4.78 -4.31
CA GLU A 128 21.22 5.32 -5.64
C GLU A 128 21.51 4.21 -6.64
N GLU A 129 22.35 3.24 -6.26
CA GLU A 129 22.62 2.07 -7.10
C GLU A 129 21.35 1.26 -7.41
N ALA A 130 20.51 1.02 -6.39
CA ALA A 130 19.27 0.28 -6.54
C ALA A 130 18.20 1.02 -7.36
N SER A 131 18.29 2.35 -7.44
CA SER A 131 17.35 3.17 -8.21
C SER A 131 17.51 3.06 -9.73
N ARG A 132 18.67 2.62 -10.20
CA ARG A 132 19.04 2.66 -11.61
C ARG A 132 18.20 1.77 -12.50
N ASP A 133 17.70 0.65 -11.97
CA ASP A 133 16.86 -0.33 -12.69
C ASP A 133 15.37 -0.26 -12.31
N VAL A 134 14.96 0.72 -11.50
CA VAL A 134 13.55 0.89 -11.10
C VAL A 134 12.60 0.98 -12.30
N PRO A 135 12.91 1.74 -13.37
CA PRO A 135 12.02 1.85 -14.53
C PRO A 135 11.78 0.52 -15.26
N GLU A 136 12.73 -0.40 -15.23
CA GLU A 136 12.62 -1.74 -15.84
C GLU A 136 12.04 -2.75 -14.85
N ARG A 137 12.45 -2.67 -13.59
CA ARG A 137 12.07 -3.61 -12.53
C ARG A 137 10.60 -3.51 -12.15
N VAL A 138 10.06 -2.32 -11.97
CA VAL A 138 8.68 -2.14 -11.54
C VAL A 138 7.69 -2.75 -12.55
N PRO A 139 7.78 -2.47 -13.85
CA PRO A 139 6.93 -3.14 -14.84
C PRO A 139 7.08 -4.66 -14.86
N GLN A 140 8.27 -5.21 -14.59
CA GLN A 140 8.47 -6.65 -14.52
C GLN A 140 7.79 -7.26 -13.28
N LEU A 141 7.88 -6.59 -12.13
CA LEU A 141 7.16 -6.99 -10.91
C LEU A 141 5.65 -6.99 -11.14
N ASP A 142 5.14 -5.93 -11.76
CA ASP A 142 3.71 -5.80 -12.12
C ASP A 142 3.25 -6.95 -13.02
N ALA A 143 4.01 -7.26 -14.07
CA ALA A 143 3.69 -8.33 -15.00
C ALA A 143 3.68 -9.71 -14.32
N ASN A 144 4.68 -9.98 -13.47
CA ASN A 144 4.80 -11.24 -12.74
C ASN A 144 3.64 -11.40 -11.74
N THR A 145 3.31 -10.35 -11.01
CA THR A 145 2.23 -10.36 -10.02
C THR A 145 0.87 -10.54 -10.70
N ARG A 146 0.64 -9.85 -11.81
CA ARG A 146 -0.57 -10.01 -12.62
C ARG A 146 -0.71 -11.43 -13.14
N PHE A 147 0.36 -12.00 -13.69
CA PHE A 147 0.35 -13.39 -14.17
C PHE A 147 0.00 -14.37 -13.05
N LEU A 148 0.61 -14.20 -11.86
CA LEU A 148 0.32 -15.04 -10.72
C LEU A 148 -1.13 -14.89 -10.23
N ALA A 149 -1.65 -13.66 -10.17
CA ALA A 149 -3.04 -13.40 -9.79
C ALA A 149 -4.01 -14.13 -10.73
N ASP A 150 -3.83 -13.98 -12.05
CA ASP A 150 -4.68 -14.62 -13.05
C ASP A 150 -4.62 -16.17 -12.98
N ARG A 151 -3.47 -16.74 -12.59
CA ARG A 151 -3.32 -18.20 -12.39
C ARG A 151 -3.98 -18.69 -11.10
N LEU A 152 -3.86 -17.93 -10.03
CA LEU A 152 -4.49 -18.26 -8.76
C LEU A 152 -6.03 -18.20 -8.84
N GLU A 153 -6.58 -17.22 -9.55
CA GLU A 153 -8.05 -17.11 -9.76
C GLU A 153 -8.64 -18.35 -10.43
N GLN A 154 -7.88 -18.98 -11.33
CA GLN A 154 -8.28 -20.19 -12.03
C GLN A 154 -8.07 -21.48 -11.21
N HIS A 155 -7.39 -21.39 -10.06
CA HIS A 155 -7.03 -22.58 -9.29
C HIS A 155 -8.20 -23.06 -8.44
N PRO A 156 -8.61 -24.35 -8.52
CA PRO A 156 -9.81 -24.85 -7.84
C PRO A 156 -9.78 -24.76 -6.32
N ALA A 157 -8.61 -24.74 -5.69
CA ALA A 157 -8.45 -24.62 -4.24
C ALA A 157 -8.46 -23.18 -3.72
N VAL A 158 -8.38 -22.17 -4.60
CA VAL A 158 -8.40 -20.75 -4.24
C VAL A 158 -9.84 -20.28 -4.09
N ALA A 159 -10.14 -19.61 -2.98
CA ALA A 159 -11.44 -19.01 -2.70
C ALA A 159 -11.57 -17.63 -3.32
N GLY A 160 -10.50 -16.85 -3.29
CA GLY A 160 -10.45 -15.51 -3.87
C GLY A 160 -9.03 -14.98 -3.96
N VAL A 161 -8.83 -14.03 -4.85
CA VAL A 161 -7.59 -13.29 -5.03
C VAL A 161 -7.90 -11.81 -4.88
N LEU A 162 -7.06 -11.12 -4.13
CA LEU A 162 -7.10 -9.67 -3.98
C LEU A 162 -5.92 -9.08 -4.76
N HIS A 163 -6.21 -8.26 -5.73
CA HIS A 163 -5.21 -7.61 -6.58
C HIS A 163 -5.77 -6.26 -7.06
N PRO A 164 -4.94 -5.21 -7.19
CA PRO A 164 -5.44 -3.88 -7.58
C PRO A 164 -6.09 -3.81 -8.96
N LYS A 165 -5.89 -4.82 -9.82
CA LYS A 165 -6.57 -4.94 -11.13
C LYS A 165 -8.10 -4.92 -11.02
N ASP A 166 -8.63 -5.35 -9.87
CA ASP A 166 -10.07 -5.45 -9.63
C ASP A 166 -10.60 -4.26 -8.80
N CYS A 167 -9.74 -3.24 -8.57
CA CYS A 167 -10.10 -2.03 -7.85
C CYS A 167 -10.29 -0.84 -8.81
N PRO A 168 -11.55 -0.41 -9.08
CA PRO A 168 -11.81 0.72 -9.98
C PRO A 168 -11.13 2.01 -9.54
N ASN A 169 -11.07 2.27 -8.24
CA ASN A 169 -10.43 3.47 -7.69
C ASN A 169 -8.91 3.46 -7.92
N PHE A 170 -8.26 2.30 -7.87
CA PHE A 170 -6.85 2.20 -8.25
C PHE A 170 -6.67 2.48 -9.74
N GLN A 171 -7.51 1.87 -10.57
CA GLN A 171 -7.45 2.05 -12.02
C GLN A 171 -7.65 3.52 -12.42
N ALA A 172 -8.52 4.25 -11.71
CA ALA A 172 -8.74 5.68 -11.96
C ALA A 172 -7.50 6.56 -11.68
N LEU A 173 -6.58 6.08 -10.84
CA LEU A 173 -5.32 6.76 -10.52
C LEU A 173 -4.15 6.32 -11.43
N MET A 174 -4.32 5.24 -12.20
CA MET A 174 -3.21 4.67 -12.99
C MET A 174 -2.70 5.63 -14.05
N ARG A 175 -1.39 5.62 -14.24
CA ARG A 175 -0.74 6.27 -15.37
C ARG A 175 -0.98 5.46 -16.64
N PRO A 176 -1.01 6.09 -17.82
CA PRO A 176 -1.14 5.37 -19.08
C PRO A 176 -0.04 4.30 -19.25
N GLY A 177 -0.45 3.06 -19.50
CA GLY A 177 0.46 1.93 -19.71
C GLY A 177 1.12 1.37 -18.46
N ALA A 178 0.74 1.83 -17.27
CA ALA A 178 1.28 1.35 -16.00
C ALA A 178 0.68 0.02 -15.55
N GLY A 179 1.32 -0.61 -14.56
CA GLY A 179 0.86 -1.84 -13.93
C GLY A 179 0.11 -1.61 -12.62
N HIS A 180 -0.12 -2.71 -11.89
CA HIS A 180 -0.97 -2.74 -10.70
C HIS A 180 -0.20 -2.93 -9.39
N GLY A 181 1.12 -2.89 -9.43
CA GLY A 181 1.97 -3.10 -8.26
C GLY A 181 2.43 -4.55 -8.09
N CYS A 182 3.37 -4.73 -7.19
CA CYS A 182 4.10 -5.99 -6.97
C CYS A 182 3.42 -6.94 -5.96
N LEU A 183 2.18 -6.69 -5.56
CA LEU A 183 1.58 -7.35 -4.42
C LEU A 183 0.23 -7.98 -4.79
N LEU A 184 0.01 -9.19 -4.31
CA LEU A 184 -1.29 -9.84 -4.30
C LEU A 184 -1.53 -10.53 -2.95
N SER A 185 -2.80 -10.74 -2.63
CA SER A 185 -3.23 -11.59 -1.52
C SER A 185 -4.25 -12.60 -2.02
N PHE A 186 -4.27 -13.80 -1.43
CA PHE A 186 -5.25 -14.82 -1.79
C PHE A 186 -5.68 -15.64 -0.59
N GLU A 187 -6.86 -16.22 -0.70
CA GLU A 187 -7.46 -17.10 0.30
C GLU A 187 -7.69 -18.48 -0.29
N LEU A 188 -7.54 -19.52 0.56
CA LEU A 188 -7.82 -20.91 0.21
C LEU A 188 -9.16 -21.35 0.73
N LYS A 189 -9.93 -22.13 -0.08
CA LYS A 189 -11.25 -22.67 0.30
C LYS A 189 -11.24 -23.53 1.56
N ALA A 190 -10.13 -24.23 1.80
CA ALA A 190 -9.98 -25.11 2.97
C ALA A 190 -9.47 -24.37 4.24
N GLY A 191 -9.45 -23.03 4.22
CA GLY A 191 -9.21 -22.17 5.38
C GLY A 191 -7.81 -22.27 5.95
N GLU A 192 -7.68 -22.04 7.26
CA GLU A 192 -6.41 -21.85 7.95
C GLU A 192 -5.42 -23.00 7.79
N THR A 193 -5.89 -24.24 7.99
CA THR A 193 -5.00 -25.42 7.89
C THR A 193 -4.36 -25.53 6.52
N ALA A 194 -5.12 -25.29 5.45
CA ALA A 194 -4.59 -25.29 4.10
C ALA A 194 -3.62 -24.12 3.87
N ALA A 195 -3.95 -22.93 4.37
CA ALA A 195 -3.08 -21.78 4.27
C ALA A 195 -1.72 -22.03 4.93
N ARG A 196 -1.69 -22.62 6.11
CA ARG A 196 -0.45 -23.02 6.80
C ARG A 196 0.35 -24.02 5.97
N HIS A 197 -0.27 -25.12 5.51
CA HIS A 197 0.42 -26.14 4.71
C HIS A 197 0.98 -25.56 3.39
N VAL A 198 0.19 -24.75 2.69
CA VAL A 198 0.65 -24.11 1.46
C VAL A 198 1.81 -23.16 1.75
N TYR A 199 1.70 -22.32 2.77
CA TYR A 199 2.76 -21.40 3.16
C TYR A 199 4.07 -22.15 3.48
N ASP A 200 4.00 -23.23 4.25
CA ASP A 200 5.17 -24.02 4.63
C ASP A 200 5.81 -24.71 3.43
N ALA A 201 5.00 -25.18 2.47
CA ALA A 201 5.45 -25.84 1.27
C ALA A 201 6.00 -24.90 0.18
N LEU A 202 5.67 -23.60 0.22
CA LEU A 202 6.18 -22.64 -0.75
C LEU A 202 7.71 -22.53 -0.69
N ARG A 203 8.37 -22.74 -1.83
CA ARG A 203 9.82 -22.60 -1.99
C ARG A 203 10.19 -21.18 -2.43
N VAL A 204 9.80 -20.20 -1.61
CA VAL A 204 10.09 -18.79 -1.76
C VAL A 204 10.60 -18.23 -0.43
N SER A 205 11.17 -17.05 -0.45
CA SER A 205 11.55 -16.35 0.78
C SER A 205 10.31 -16.03 1.63
N LYS A 206 10.44 -16.07 2.94
CA LYS A 206 9.36 -15.88 3.89
C LYS A 206 9.64 -14.65 4.74
N GLY A 207 8.73 -13.69 4.76
CA GLY A 207 8.92 -12.47 5.52
C GLY A 207 7.83 -11.42 5.30
N PRO A 208 7.79 -10.41 6.20
CA PRO A 208 6.74 -9.38 6.19
C PRO A 208 6.95 -8.30 5.14
N SER A 209 8.16 -8.18 4.58
CA SER A 209 8.48 -7.14 3.62
C SER A 209 7.77 -7.39 2.27
N LEU A 210 7.95 -6.50 1.32
CA LEU A 210 7.36 -6.57 -0.02
C LEU A 210 8.23 -5.78 -1.00
N GLY A 211 7.97 -5.93 -2.30
CA GLY A 211 8.61 -5.14 -3.35
C GLY A 211 10.05 -5.51 -3.62
N THR A 212 10.51 -6.70 -3.21
CA THR A 212 11.84 -7.20 -3.50
C THR A 212 11.92 -7.81 -4.90
N HIS A 213 13.14 -7.90 -5.46
CA HIS A 213 13.40 -8.57 -6.74
C HIS A 213 13.31 -10.12 -6.63
N PHE A 214 13.07 -10.64 -5.43
CA PHE A 214 12.77 -12.04 -5.19
C PHE A 214 11.42 -12.18 -4.51
N THR A 215 10.75 -13.32 -4.73
CA THR A 215 9.40 -13.54 -4.19
C THR A 215 9.42 -13.69 -2.68
N LEU A 216 8.56 -12.93 -2.02
CA LEU A 216 8.28 -13.02 -0.58
C LEU A 216 6.85 -13.49 -0.34
N ALA A 217 6.68 -14.45 0.56
CA ALA A 217 5.38 -14.85 1.06
C ALA A 217 5.23 -14.53 2.55
N CYS A 218 4.01 -14.13 2.95
CA CYS A 218 3.68 -13.81 4.33
C CYS A 218 2.25 -14.22 4.65
N PRO A 219 1.99 -14.99 5.75
CA PRO A 219 0.65 -15.23 6.26
C PRO A 219 0.21 -13.98 7.03
N HIS A 220 -0.67 -13.16 6.45
CA HIS A 220 -0.92 -11.81 6.99
C HIS A 220 -1.64 -11.83 8.34
N ALA A 221 -2.62 -12.70 8.53
CA ALA A 221 -3.39 -12.77 9.78
C ALA A 221 -2.74 -13.60 10.91
N GLN A 222 -1.63 -14.28 10.65
CA GLN A 222 -0.97 -15.18 11.62
C GLN A 222 0.29 -14.58 12.26
N ARG A 223 0.55 -13.28 12.08
CA ARG A 223 1.67 -12.61 12.71
C ARG A 223 1.32 -12.08 14.10
N PRO A 224 2.34 -11.74 14.94
CA PRO A 224 2.21 -11.56 16.40
C PRO A 224 1.36 -10.35 16.84
N GLN A 225 0.43 -9.92 16.02
CA GLN A 225 -0.67 -9.04 16.38
C GLN A 225 -1.89 -9.87 16.79
N TYR A 226 -1.64 -10.94 17.59
CA TYR A 226 -2.71 -11.77 18.15
C TYR A 226 -3.78 -10.95 18.89
N ASP A 227 -3.41 -9.81 19.43
CA ASP A 227 -4.34 -8.89 20.11
C ASP A 227 -5.21 -8.08 19.12
N GLU A 228 -4.83 -8.04 17.83
CA GLU A 228 -5.58 -7.35 16.76
C GLU A 228 -6.44 -8.28 15.91
N LEU A 229 -6.41 -9.61 16.13
CA LEU A 229 -7.26 -10.56 15.40
C LEU A 229 -8.76 -10.28 15.59
N ASN A 230 -9.15 -9.81 16.76
CA ASN A 230 -10.53 -9.38 17.01
C ASN A 230 -10.85 -8.09 16.24
N SER A 231 -9.90 -7.18 16.14
CA SER A 231 -10.01 -5.96 15.33
C SER A 231 -10.01 -6.25 13.82
N ALA A 232 -9.22 -7.23 13.35
CA ALA A 232 -9.23 -7.65 11.94
C ALA A 232 -10.55 -8.34 11.53
N ALA A 233 -11.20 -9.07 12.44
CA ALA A 233 -12.52 -9.64 12.19
C ALA A 233 -13.62 -8.57 12.10
N ASP A 234 -13.49 -7.48 12.85
CA ASP A 234 -14.38 -6.32 12.79
C ASP A 234 -14.22 -5.54 11.46
N HIS A 235 -13.15 -5.83 10.70
CA HIS A 235 -12.80 -5.13 9.46
C HIS A 235 -13.06 -5.97 8.19
N GLU A 236 -13.92 -6.99 8.24
CA GLU A 236 -14.43 -7.78 7.09
C GLU A 236 -13.35 -8.35 6.14
N GLY A 237 -12.11 -8.49 6.60
CA GLY A 237 -11.03 -9.11 5.83
C GLY A 237 -11.01 -10.64 6.01
N PRO A 238 -10.64 -11.44 4.99
CA PRO A 238 -10.44 -12.87 5.15
C PRO A 238 -9.38 -13.18 6.21
N ALA A 239 -9.72 -14.05 7.17
CA ALA A 239 -8.88 -14.35 8.33
C ALA A 239 -7.56 -15.07 8.00
N HIS A 240 -7.44 -15.67 6.80
CA HIS A 240 -6.33 -16.57 6.44
C HIS A 240 -5.69 -16.20 5.11
N LEU A 241 -5.46 -14.89 4.90
CA LEU A 241 -4.81 -14.39 3.70
C LEU A 241 -3.32 -14.79 3.66
N LEU A 242 -2.92 -15.31 2.51
CA LEU A 242 -1.52 -15.42 2.10
C LEU A 242 -1.21 -14.25 1.17
N ARG A 243 -0.26 -13.42 1.57
CA ARG A 243 0.24 -12.31 0.77
C ARG A 243 1.52 -12.72 0.07
N VAL A 244 1.63 -12.40 -1.21
CA VAL A 244 2.80 -12.64 -2.05
C VAL A 244 3.22 -11.34 -2.72
N SER A 245 4.53 -11.14 -2.76
CA SER A 245 5.17 -10.00 -3.40
C SER A 245 6.21 -10.49 -4.40
#